data_f7c1e86c3613dea7ddc4aaf2439b0b1a
#
_entry.id   f7c1e86c3613dea7ddc4aaf2439b0b1a
#
_cell.length_a   1.000
_cell.length_b   1.000
_cell.length_c   1.000
_cell.angle_alpha   90.00
_cell.angle_beta   90.00
_cell.angle_gamma   90.00
#
_symmetry.space_group_name_H-M   'P 1'
#
loop_
_entity.id
_entity.type
_entity.pdbx_description
1 polymer ?
#
loop_
_entity_poly.entity_id
_entity_poly.type
_entity_poly.pdbx_seq_one_letter_code
_entity_poly.pdbx_strand_id
1 'polypeptide(L)'
;LYNHELTTPMPRKPVPRKKAPSRGAGPSARKPAAPRRAGSTANIEPDTLWQMYRKMVEIRKFEEHVWDVYTRGWMPGLAHLYIGEEAVAVGVCSALRDDDYITSTHRGHGHCLAKGARLEPMMAEIMGKEAGYCRGKGGSMHIADMSVGNLGANGIVGGSFGIATGAALSAKTRGTDQVAVCFFGDGAANQGLLMETANMAAIWNLPVIYL
;
A
#
# COMPACT_ATOMS: atom_id res chain seq x y z
N LEU A 1 -31.22 -43.11 31.67
CA LEU A 1 -31.75 -42.25 32.74
C LEU A 1 -30.70 -41.19 33.06
N TYR A 2 -30.75 -40.03 32.36
CA TYR A 2 -29.94 -38.84 32.64
C TYR A 2 -30.89 -37.77 33.16
N ASN A 3 -30.76 -37.43 34.44
CA ASN A 3 -31.47 -36.34 35.08
C ASN A 3 -30.83 -35.02 34.63
N HIS A 4 -31.57 -34.18 33.89
CA HIS A 4 -31.27 -32.77 33.66
C HIS A 4 -31.83 -31.97 34.82
N GLU A 5 -30.97 -31.56 35.76
CA GLU A 5 -31.32 -30.51 36.71
C GLU A 5 -31.18 -29.16 35.97
N LEU A 6 -32.30 -28.49 35.78
CA LEU A 6 -32.37 -27.12 35.27
C LEU A 6 -31.92 -26.15 36.37
N THR A 7 -30.70 -25.64 36.25
CA THR A 7 -30.19 -24.56 37.08
C THR A 7 -30.87 -23.23 36.71
N THR A 8 -31.68 -22.70 37.60
CA THR A 8 -32.33 -21.39 37.46
C THR A 8 -31.28 -20.27 37.45
N PRO A 9 -31.29 -19.34 36.46
CA PRO A 9 -30.34 -18.26 36.47
C PRO A 9 -30.58 -17.24 37.59
N MET A 10 -29.53 -16.92 38.33
CA MET A 10 -29.58 -15.89 39.35
C MET A 10 -29.86 -14.50 38.78
N PRO A 11 -30.65 -13.65 39.48
CA PRO A 11 -30.95 -12.30 39.04
C PRO A 11 -29.69 -11.42 39.07
N ARG A 12 -29.35 -10.82 37.93
CA ARG A 12 -28.21 -9.88 37.80
C ARG A 12 -28.57 -8.56 38.48
N LYS A 13 -27.71 -8.09 39.39
CA LYS A 13 -27.83 -6.75 40.00
C LYS A 13 -27.69 -5.68 38.88
N PRO A 14 -28.52 -4.62 38.92
CA PRO A 14 -28.44 -3.55 37.94
C PRO A 14 -27.12 -2.79 38.06
N VAL A 15 -26.43 -2.66 36.92
CA VAL A 15 -25.19 -1.88 36.80
C VAL A 15 -25.57 -0.39 36.79
N PRO A 16 -24.97 0.48 37.62
CA PRO A 16 -25.27 1.90 37.60
C PRO A 16 -24.85 2.52 36.24
N ARG A 17 -25.81 3.15 35.56
CA ARG A 17 -25.55 3.92 34.32
C ARG A 17 -24.68 5.13 34.66
N LYS A 18 -23.42 5.13 34.17
CA LYS A 18 -22.60 6.34 34.15
C LYS A 18 -23.26 7.37 33.25
N LYS A 19 -23.48 8.60 33.79
CA LYS A 19 -23.94 9.74 32.98
C LYS A 19 -23.00 9.97 31.81
N ALA A 20 -23.57 10.06 30.61
CA ALA A 20 -22.82 10.40 29.38
C ALA A 20 -22.15 11.77 29.58
N PRO A 21 -20.90 11.94 29.11
CA PRO A 21 -20.25 13.24 29.11
C PRO A 21 -21.04 14.21 28.21
N SER A 22 -21.20 15.45 28.67
CA SER A 22 -21.82 16.54 27.91
C SER A 22 -21.13 16.71 26.58
N ARG A 23 -21.89 16.79 25.48
CA ARG A 23 -21.39 17.06 24.15
C ARG A 23 -20.65 18.40 24.18
N GLY A 24 -19.31 18.35 24.14
CA GLY A 24 -18.47 19.48 23.84
C GLY A 24 -18.77 20.00 22.44
N ALA A 25 -18.62 21.31 22.24
CA ALA A 25 -18.86 22.01 20.99
C ALA A 25 -18.26 21.24 19.80
N GLY A 26 -19.08 20.95 18.79
CA GLY A 26 -18.68 20.23 17.60
C GLY A 26 -17.54 20.95 16.87
N PRO A 27 -16.73 20.21 16.11
CA PRO A 27 -15.62 20.82 15.35
C PRO A 27 -16.19 21.87 14.41
N SER A 28 -15.67 23.08 14.52
CA SER A 28 -15.94 24.21 13.61
C SER A 28 -15.81 23.71 12.17
N ALA A 29 -16.87 23.84 11.38
CA ALA A 29 -16.89 23.48 9.97
C ALA A 29 -15.76 24.23 9.24
N ARG A 30 -14.69 23.52 8.86
CA ARG A 30 -13.68 24.07 7.95
C ARG A 30 -14.38 24.47 6.66
N LYS A 31 -14.25 25.73 6.27
CA LYS A 31 -14.67 26.19 4.94
C LYS A 31 -14.07 25.24 3.90
N PRO A 32 -14.85 24.77 2.89
CA PRO A 32 -14.31 23.99 1.80
C PRO A 32 -13.17 24.77 1.17
N ALA A 33 -12.01 24.13 1.02
CA ALA A 33 -10.90 24.69 0.26
C ALA A 33 -11.39 24.95 -1.17
N ALA A 34 -11.12 26.14 -1.71
CA ALA A 34 -11.43 26.45 -3.09
C ALA A 34 -10.80 25.38 -4.01
N PRO A 35 -11.50 24.95 -5.08
CA PRO A 35 -10.96 23.95 -6.00
C PRO A 35 -9.63 24.49 -6.57
N ARG A 36 -8.54 23.76 -6.33
CA ARG A 36 -7.25 24.04 -6.95
C ARG A 36 -7.45 23.96 -8.46
N ARG A 37 -7.18 25.05 -9.18
CA ARG A 37 -7.22 25.06 -10.65
C ARG A 37 -6.28 23.95 -11.14
N ALA A 38 -6.83 22.97 -11.85
CA ALA A 38 -6.06 22.07 -12.69
C ALA A 38 -5.31 22.95 -13.71
N GLY A 39 -3.97 22.97 -13.69
CA GLY A 39 -3.21 23.71 -14.69
C GLY A 39 -2.03 24.52 -14.22
N SER A 40 -1.71 24.54 -12.94
CA SER A 40 -0.36 24.91 -12.51
C SER A 40 0.43 23.60 -12.42
N THR A 41 1.36 23.36 -13.36
CA THR A 41 2.54 22.54 -13.02
C THR A 41 3.06 23.13 -11.73
N ALA A 42 2.84 22.41 -10.61
CA ALA A 42 3.42 22.82 -9.34
C ALA A 42 4.86 23.21 -9.64
N ASN A 43 5.38 24.25 -9.01
CA ASN A 43 6.78 24.64 -9.13
C ASN A 43 7.63 23.48 -8.58
N ILE A 44 7.79 22.42 -9.39
CA ILE A 44 8.69 21.31 -9.10
C ILE A 44 10.04 21.78 -9.65
N GLU A 45 11.04 21.78 -8.79
CA GLU A 45 12.39 22.17 -9.17
C GLU A 45 12.89 21.33 -10.36
N PRO A 46 13.57 21.94 -11.34
CA PRO A 46 14.02 21.26 -12.55
C PRO A 46 14.83 19.97 -12.26
N ASP A 47 15.67 20.00 -11.24
CA ASP A 47 16.47 18.83 -10.85
C ASP A 47 15.59 17.68 -10.36
N THR A 48 14.51 17.97 -9.65
CA THR A 48 13.52 16.95 -9.25
C THR A 48 12.83 16.35 -10.47
N LEU A 49 12.43 17.17 -11.45
CA LEU A 49 11.84 16.67 -12.69
C LEU A 49 12.80 15.77 -13.46
N TRP A 50 14.08 16.13 -13.51
CA TRP A 50 15.11 15.29 -14.13
C TRP A 50 15.30 13.96 -13.42
N GLN A 51 15.28 13.95 -12.08
CA GLN A 51 15.36 12.73 -11.29
C GLN A 51 14.14 11.85 -11.51
N MET A 52 12.94 12.41 -11.53
CA MET A 52 11.70 11.70 -11.83
C MET A 52 11.75 11.09 -13.24
N TYR A 53 12.13 11.85 -14.26
CA TYR A 53 12.25 11.36 -15.63
C TYR A 53 13.28 10.23 -15.72
N ARG A 54 14.44 10.40 -15.10
CA ARG A 54 15.49 9.37 -15.06
C ARG A 54 14.99 8.08 -14.43
N LYS A 55 14.25 8.18 -13.31
CA LYS A 55 13.67 7.02 -12.64
C LYS A 55 12.61 6.32 -13.50
N MET A 56 11.79 7.07 -14.23
CA MET A 56 10.83 6.49 -15.18
C MET A 56 11.54 5.71 -16.31
N VAL A 57 12.63 6.27 -16.85
CA VAL A 57 13.43 5.59 -17.87
C VAL A 57 14.11 4.35 -17.31
N GLU A 58 14.61 4.41 -16.08
CA GLU A 58 15.22 3.26 -15.38
C GLU A 58 14.21 2.12 -15.24
N ILE A 59 13.00 2.40 -14.77
CA ILE A 59 11.91 1.43 -14.63
C ILE A 59 11.58 0.83 -16.01
N ARG A 60 11.41 1.66 -17.06
CA ARG A 60 11.11 1.20 -18.41
C ARG A 60 12.18 0.25 -18.90
N LYS A 61 13.46 0.61 -18.76
CA LYS A 61 14.58 -0.23 -19.22
C LYS A 61 14.69 -1.53 -18.43
N PHE A 62 14.40 -1.50 -17.14
CA PHE A 62 14.32 -2.70 -16.32
C PHE A 62 13.22 -3.64 -16.82
N GLU A 63 12.03 -3.14 -17.06
CA GLU A 63 10.90 -3.93 -17.53
C GLU A 63 11.12 -4.51 -18.95
N GLU A 64 11.72 -3.73 -19.86
CA GLU A 64 12.12 -4.23 -21.18
C GLU A 64 13.11 -5.40 -21.04
N HIS A 65 14.02 -5.32 -20.07
CA HIS A 65 14.97 -6.41 -19.81
C HIS A 65 14.28 -7.62 -19.14
N VAL A 66 13.33 -7.39 -18.23
CA VAL A 66 12.49 -8.48 -17.65
C VAL A 66 11.77 -9.23 -18.77
N TRP A 67 11.22 -8.51 -19.75
CA TRP A 67 10.57 -9.13 -20.92
C TRP A 67 11.53 -9.99 -21.72
N ASP A 68 12.77 -9.52 -21.98
CA ASP A 68 13.79 -10.30 -22.68
C ASP A 68 14.16 -11.57 -21.90
N VAL A 69 14.38 -11.47 -20.60
CA VAL A 69 14.66 -12.61 -19.71
C VAL A 69 13.50 -13.61 -19.70
N TYR A 70 12.25 -13.12 -19.66
CA TYR A 70 11.05 -13.95 -19.71
C TYR A 70 10.93 -14.71 -21.02
N THR A 71 11.10 -14.03 -22.17
CA THR A 71 10.96 -14.66 -23.49
C THR A 71 12.05 -15.70 -23.78
N ARG A 72 13.21 -15.57 -23.12
CA ARG A 72 14.28 -16.59 -23.16
C ARG A 72 14.04 -17.77 -22.22
N GLY A 73 12.99 -17.76 -21.41
CA GLY A 73 12.70 -18.82 -20.44
C GLY A 73 13.68 -18.85 -19.26
N TRP A 74 14.33 -17.74 -18.93
CA TRP A 74 15.33 -17.67 -17.86
C TRP A 74 14.72 -17.34 -16.49
N MET A 75 13.45 -16.97 -16.45
CA MET A 75 12.74 -16.74 -15.18
C MET A 75 11.65 -17.79 -14.96
N PRO A 76 11.45 -18.24 -13.72
CA PRO A 76 10.33 -19.10 -13.38
C PRO A 76 9.02 -18.31 -13.29
N GLY A 77 7.92 -18.96 -13.65
CA GLY A 77 6.57 -18.40 -13.47
C GLY A 77 6.19 -17.35 -14.52
N LEU A 78 5.35 -16.41 -14.12
CA LEU A 78 4.80 -15.37 -14.98
C LEU A 78 5.34 -13.98 -14.59
N ALA A 79 5.61 -13.15 -15.60
CA ALA A 79 5.92 -11.73 -15.41
C ALA A 79 4.69 -10.86 -15.71
N HIS A 80 4.46 -9.87 -14.85
CA HIS A 80 3.49 -8.81 -15.08
C HIS A 80 4.24 -7.49 -15.11
N LEU A 81 4.48 -6.99 -16.32
CA LEU A 81 5.29 -5.79 -16.54
C LEU A 81 4.58 -4.52 -16.09
N TYR A 82 5.37 -3.55 -15.67
CA TYR A 82 4.93 -2.21 -15.27
C TYR A 82 5.02 -1.17 -16.40
N ILE A 83 5.24 -1.61 -17.65
CA ILE A 83 5.40 -0.74 -18.82
C ILE A 83 4.13 0.10 -19.03
N GLY A 84 4.31 1.42 -19.06
CA GLY A 84 3.23 2.39 -19.26
C GLY A 84 2.69 3.04 -17.97
N GLU A 85 3.07 2.56 -16.81
CA GLU A 85 2.59 3.04 -15.51
C GLU A 85 3.67 3.81 -14.72
N GLU A 86 4.86 4.03 -15.29
CA GLU A 86 6.04 4.57 -14.61
C GLU A 86 5.77 5.91 -13.92
N ALA A 87 4.97 6.77 -14.57
CA ALA A 87 4.67 8.10 -14.04
C ALA A 87 3.85 8.04 -12.73
N VAL A 88 2.98 7.05 -12.58
CA VAL A 88 2.20 6.84 -11.35
C VAL A 88 3.13 6.49 -10.19
N ALA A 89 3.99 5.47 -10.38
CA ALA A 89 4.93 5.05 -9.35
C ALA A 89 5.88 6.18 -8.95
N VAL A 90 6.52 6.80 -9.93
CA VAL A 90 7.53 7.85 -9.68
C VAL A 90 6.90 9.11 -9.10
N GLY A 91 5.75 9.53 -9.64
CA GLY A 91 5.06 10.73 -9.14
C GLY A 91 4.65 10.62 -7.69
N VAL A 92 4.16 9.45 -7.27
CA VAL A 92 3.76 9.22 -5.88
C VAL A 92 4.98 9.04 -4.98
N CYS A 93 5.90 8.14 -5.35
CA CYS A 93 7.05 7.83 -4.49
C CYS A 93 7.99 9.03 -4.30
N SER A 94 8.07 9.95 -5.28
CA SER A 94 8.86 11.18 -5.13
C SER A 94 8.29 12.16 -4.08
N ALA A 95 7.02 11.99 -3.69
CA ALA A 95 6.38 12.79 -2.65
C ALA A 95 6.38 12.11 -1.27
N LEU A 96 6.82 10.86 -1.20
CA LEU A 96 6.92 10.09 0.04
C LEU A 96 8.27 10.26 0.69
N ARG A 97 8.29 10.08 2.00
CA ARG A 97 9.53 9.96 2.78
C ARG A 97 10.08 8.53 2.71
N ASP A 98 11.34 8.36 3.08
CA ASP A 98 11.97 7.05 3.09
C ASP A 98 11.28 6.07 4.05
N ASP A 99 10.75 6.60 5.17
CA ASP A 99 10.08 5.82 6.22
C ASP A 99 8.58 5.61 5.99
N ASP A 100 7.97 6.23 4.96
CA ASP A 100 6.59 5.96 4.57
C ASP A 100 6.46 4.58 3.91
N TYR A 101 5.29 3.98 4.05
CA TYR A 101 5.02 2.65 3.52
C TYR A 101 4.28 2.67 2.19
N ILE A 102 4.59 1.69 1.36
CA ILE A 102 3.78 1.35 0.19
C ILE A 102 3.37 -0.11 0.21
N THR A 103 2.22 -0.41 -0.37
CA THR A 103 1.82 -1.75 -0.79
C THR A 103 1.51 -1.75 -2.28
N SER A 104 1.75 -2.86 -2.94
CA SER A 104 1.69 -2.94 -4.38
C SER A 104 0.79 -4.07 -4.87
N THR A 105 0.64 -4.13 -6.19
CA THR A 105 -0.15 -5.12 -6.92
C THR A 105 0.76 -6.22 -7.49
N HIS A 106 0.18 -7.12 -8.30
CA HIS A 106 0.93 -8.10 -9.10
C HIS A 106 1.87 -7.46 -10.14
N ARG A 107 1.73 -6.14 -10.43
CA ARG A 107 2.64 -5.33 -11.25
C ARG A 107 3.53 -4.47 -10.34
N GLY A 108 4.25 -5.10 -9.41
CA GLY A 108 4.92 -4.40 -8.32
C GLY A 108 6.30 -3.84 -8.62
N HIS A 109 6.92 -4.16 -9.75
CA HIS A 109 8.31 -3.80 -10.04
C HIS A 109 8.53 -2.29 -10.02
N GLY A 110 7.70 -1.54 -10.77
CA GLY A 110 7.83 -0.09 -10.86
C GLY A 110 7.64 0.61 -9.52
N HIS A 111 6.67 0.17 -8.71
CA HIS A 111 6.45 0.73 -7.38
C HIS A 111 7.66 0.50 -6.46
N CYS A 112 8.21 -0.72 -6.47
CA CYS A 112 9.36 -1.07 -5.67
C CYS A 112 10.60 -0.25 -6.05
N LEU A 113 10.89 -0.16 -7.37
CA LEU A 113 12.01 0.64 -7.91
C LEU A 113 11.83 2.14 -7.63
N ALA A 114 10.62 2.65 -7.80
CA ALA A 114 10.32 4.06 -7.52
C ALA A 114 10.51 4.39 -6.03
N LYS A 115 10.24 3.44 -5.13
CA LYS A 115 10.43 3.61 -3.68
C LYS A 115 11.89 3.50 -3.25
N GLY A 116 12.79 3.14 -4.16
CA GLY A 116 14.24 3.12 -3.91
C GLY A 116 14.89 1.74 -3.91
N ALA A 117 14.16 0.68 -4.25
CA ALA A 117 14.75 -0.65 -4.37
C ALA A 117 15.82 -0.70 -5.49
N ARG A 118 16.78 -1.59 -5.34
CA ARG A 118 17.91 -1.77 -6.26
C ARG A 118 17.56 -2.77 -7.36
N LEU A 119 18.12 -2.54 -8.55
CA LEU A 119 17.86 -3.34 -9.75
C LEU A 119 18.38 -4.78 -9.62
N GLU A 120 19.59 -4.96 -9.04
CA GLU A 120 20.25 -6.26 -9.02
C GLU A 120 19.51 -7.27 -8.12
N PRO A 121 19.14 -6.97 -6.86
CA PRO A 121 18.35 -7.89 -6.06
C PRO A 121 16.95 -8.12 -6.62
N MET A 122 16.37 -7.11 -7.30
CA MET A 122 15.07 -7.28 -7.94
C MET A 122 15.15 -8.25 -9.13
N MET A 123 16.14 -8.12 -9.99
CA MET A 123 16.36 -9.07 -11.09
C MET A 123 16.66 -10.47 -10.55
N ALA A 124 17.47 -10.56 -9.51
CA ALA A 124 17.76 -11.84 -8.85
C ALA A 124 16.49 -12.52 -8.31
N GLU A 125 15.57 -11.74 -7.73
CA GLU A 125 14.28 -12.25 -7.25
C GLU A 125 13.43 -12.79 -8.40
N ILE A 126 13.29 -12.03 -9.49
CA ILE A 126 12.54 -12.41 -10.68
C ILE A 126 13.09 -13.69 -11.30
N MET A 127 14.42 -13.85 -11.30
CA MET A 127 15.10 -15.06 -11.79
C MET A 127 15.11 -16.23 -10.80
N GLY A 128 14.43 -16.12 -9.65
CA GLY A 128 14.38 -17.18 -8.63
C GLY A 128 15.70 -17.43 -7.91
N LYS A 129 16.56 -16.42 -7.79
CA LYS A 129 17.88 -16.52 -7.13
C LYS A 129 17.81 -16.12 -5.66
N GLU A 130 18.64 -16.78 -4.85
CA GLU A 130 18.74 -16.52 -3.41
C GLU A 130 19.19 -15.08 -3.07
N ALA A 131 19.92 -14.42 -3.97
CA ALA A 131 20.31 -13.03 -3.83
C ALA A 131 19.15 -12.02 -4.02
N GLY A 132 17.95 -12.48 -4.35
CA GLY A 132 16.74 -11.67 -4.48
C GLY A 132 16.19 -11.21 -3.13
N TYR A 133 15.34 -10.19 -3.15
CA TYR A 133 14.71 -9.59 -1.96
C TYR A 133 13.95 -10.59 -1.09
N CYS A 134 13.28 -11.56 -1.70
CA CYS A 134 12.55 -12.64 -1.04
C CYS A 134 13.25 -14.00 -1.22
N ARG A 135 14.55 -13.99 -1.47
CA ARG A 135 15.40 -15.18 -1.71
C ARG A 135 14.90 -16.03 -2.90
N GLY A 136 14.40 -15.38 -3.94
CA GLY A 136 13.87 -16.02 -5.13
C GLY A 136 12.56 -16.77 -4.95
N LYS A 137 11.87 -16.61 -3.82
CA LYS A 137 10.60 -17.30 -3.50
C LYS A 137 9.37 -16.51 -3.90
N GLY A 138 9.47 -15.18 -3.95
CA GLY A 138 8.37 -14.28 -4.29
C GLY A 138 8.16 -14.17 -5.80
N GLY A 139 9.25 -14.15 -6.55
CA GLY A 139 9.21 -13.92 -8.00
C GLY A 139 8.63 -12.54 -8.35
N SER A 140 8.14 -12.40 -9.58
CA SER A 140 7.63 -11.13 -10.13
C SER A 140 6.52 -10.49 -9.29
N MET A 141 5.60 -11.28 -8.74
CA MET A 141 4.36 -10.76 -8.14
C MET A 141 4.40 -10.57 -6.63
N HIS A 142 5.48 -10.93 -5.94
CA HIS A 142 5.52 -10.93 -4.47
C HIS A 142 6.83 -10.30 -3.93
N ILE A 143 7.35 -9.29 -4.65
CA ILE A 143 8.56 -8.58 -4.20
C ILE A 143 8.23 -7.69 -3.02
N ALA A 144 9.00 -7.82 -1.95
CA ALA A 144 8.94 -6.95 -0.78
C ALA A 144 10.35 -6.48 -0.41
N ASP A 145 10.47 -5.23 -0.04
CA ASP A 145 11.72 -4.65 0.47
C ASP A 145 11.41 -3.70 1.63
N MET A 146 11.51 -4.24 2.83
CA MET A 146 11.23 -3.48 4.05
C MET A 146 12.24 -2.36 4.28
N SER A 147 13.44 -2.43 3.69
CA SER A 147 14.46 -1.41 3.88
C SER A 147 14.11 -0.07 3.24
N VAL A 148 13.23 -0.10 2.24
CA VAL A 148 12.68 1.10 1.57
C VAL A 148 11.19 1.31 1.86
N GLY A 149 10.61 0.61 2.85
CA GLY A 149 9.20 0.75 3.20
C GLY A 149 8.22 0.08 2.22
N ASN A 150 8.68 -0.78 1.30
CA ASN A 150 7.79 -1.57 0.45
C ASN A 150 7.35 -2.84 1.18
N LEU A 151 6.10 -2.85 1.69
CA LEU A 151 5.52 -3.96 2.43
C LEU A 151 5.17 -5.17 1.55
N GLY A 152 5.22 -5.00 0.24
CA GLY A 152 5.13 -6.08 -0.72
C GLY A 152 4.16 -5.87 -1.86
N ALA A 153 4.50 -6.53 -2.96
CA ALA A 153 3.62 -6.83 -4.06
C ALA A 153 2.69 -8.01 -3.69
N ASN A 154 1.50 -8.05 -4.25
CA ASN A 154 0.54 -9.10 -3.94
C ASN A 154 -0.17 -9.60 -5.22
N GLY A 155 -0.06 -10.90 -5.47
CA GLY A 155 -0.76 -11.56 -6.57
C GLY A 155 -2.28 -11.68 -6.35
N ILE A 156 -2.75 -11.54 -5.10
CA ILE A 156 -4.18 -11.54 -4.79
C ILE A 156 -4.73 -10.14 -5.03
N VAL A 157 -5.59 -9.99 -6.03
CA VAL A 157 -6.19 -8.72 -6.42
C VAL A 157 -6.99 -8.13 -5.24
N GLY A 158 -6.60 -6.93 -4.80
CA GLY A 158 -7.19 -6.26 -3.64
C GLY A 158 -6.62 -6.67 -2.27
N GLY A 159 -5.76 -7.69 -2.20
CA GLY A 159 -5.18 -8.15 -0.92
C GLY A 159 -4.31 -7.10 -0.21
N SER A 160 -3.81 -6.12 -0.94
CA SER A 160 -2.97 -5.04 -0.40
C SER A 160 -3.74 -4.01 0.44
N PHE A 161 -5.07 -3.90 0.28
CA PHE A 161 -5.88 -2.94 1.04
C PHE A 161 -5.76 -3.13 2.55
N GLY A 162 -5.92 -4.38 3.02
CA GLY A 162 -5.80 -4.69 4.44
C GLY A 162 -4.40 -4.45 4.99
N ILE A 163 -3.37 -4.76 4.20
CA ILE A 163 -1.96 -4.57 4.59
C ILE A 163 -1.65 -3.08 4.78
N ALA A 164 -2.03 -2.23 3.80
CA ALA A 164 -1.82 -0.79 3.89
C ALA A 164 -2.59 -0.16 5.05
N THR A 165 -3.86 -0.57 5.25
CA THR A 165 -4.69 -0.11 6.37
C THR A 165 -4.07 -0.51 7.71
N GLY A 166 -3.53 -1.73 7.81
CA GLY A 166 -2.83 -2.21 9.00
C GLY A 166 -1.54 -1.44 9.28
N ALA A 167 -0.76 -1.10 8.24
CA ALA A 167 0.42 -0.26 8.37
C ALA A 167 0.07 1.15 8.88
N ALA A 168 -0.96 1.76 8.32
CA ALA A 168 -1.46 3.05 8.75
C ALA A 168 -1.99 3.02 10.20
N LEU A 169 -2.66 1.93 10.59
CA LEU A 169 -3.08 1.73 11.99
C LEU A 169 -1.88 1.61 12.92
N SER A 170 -0.84 0.89 12.50
CA SER A 170 0.42 0.78 13.24
C SER A 170 1.07 2.15 13.44
N ALA A 171 1.19 2.95 12.38
CA ALA A 171 1.74 4.31 12.44
C ALA A 171 0.96 5.17 13.46
N LYS A 172 -0.36 5.18 13.36
CA LYS A 172 -1.23 5.91 14.27
C LYS A 172 -1.09 5.44 15.72
N THR A 173 -1.06 4.12 15.95
CA THR A 173 -0.96 3.54 17.30
C THR A 173 0.39 3.85 17.95
N ARG A 174 1.44 3.88 17.14
CA ARG A 174 2.81 4.22 17.58
C ARG A 174 3.02 5.72 17.73
N GLY A 175 2.09 6.55 17.28
CA GLY A 175 2.20 8.01 17.30
C GLY A 175 3.26 8.55 16.32
N THR A 176 3.55 7.81 15.24
CA THR A 176 4.42 8.28 14.15
C THR A 176 3.59 9.03 13.11
N ASP A 177 4.25 9.85 12.30
CA ASP A 177 3.62 10.62 11.22
C ASP A 177 3.79 9.97 9.83
N GLN A 178 4.13 8.69 9.81
CA GLN A 178 4.24 7.87 8.59
C GLN A 178 2.88 7.74 7.89
N VAL A 179 2.94 7.69 6.57
CA VAL A 179 1.80 7.44 5.69
C VAL A 179 1.96 6.08 5.02
N ALA A 180 0.85 5.40 4.76
CA ALA A 180 0.82 4.19 3.96
C ALA A 180 0.09 4.46 2.64
N VAL A 181 0.71 4.17 1.50
CA VAL A 181 0.09 4.24 0.18
C VAL A 181 -0.23 2.85 -0.33
N CYS A 182 -1.47 2.63 -0.70
CA CYS A 182 -1.94 1.39 -1.31
C CYS A 182 -2.17 1.60 -2.80
N PHE A 183 -1.30 1.06 -3.62
CA PHE A 183 -1.52 1.03 -5.06
C PHE A 183 -2.48 -0.10 -5.43
N PHE A 184 -3.44 0.18 -6.33
CA PHE A 184 -4.38 -0.82 -6.81
C PHE A 184 -4.87 -0.49 -8.24
N GLY A 185 -5.40 -1.50 -8.93
CA GLY A 185 -5.97 -1.34 -10.26
C GLY A 185 -7.50 -1.35 -10.25
N ASP A 186 -8.08 -1.15 -11.43
CA ASP A 186 -9.53 -1.13 -11.67
C ASP A 186 -10.25 -2.42 -11.24
N GLY A 187 -9.62 -3.57 -11.45
CA GLY A 187 -10.16 -4.85 -10.97
C GLY A 187 -10.27 -4.92 -9.45
N ALA A 188 -9.27 -4.43 -8.74
CA ALA A 188 -9.26 -4.39 -7.28
C ALA A 188 -10.32 -3.42 -6.72
N ALA A 189 -10.64 -2.33 -7.44
CA ALA A 189 -11.64 -1.35 -7.02
C ALA A 189 -13.04 -1.96 -6.79
N ASN A 190 -13.32 -3.11 -7.38
CA ASN A 190 -14.59 -3.82 -7.22
C ASN A 190 -14.58 -4.87 -6.10
N GLN A 191 -13.45 -5.03 -5.39
CA GLN A 191 -13.37 -5.94 -4.25
C GLN A 191 -14.04 -5.33 -3.02
N GLY A 192 -14.87 -6.10 -2.32
CA GLY A 192 -15.50 -5.67 -1.07
C GLY A 192 -14.51 -5.16 -0.03
N LEU A 193 -13.31 -5.73 0.01
CA LEU A 193 -12.24 -5.35 0.92
C LEU A 193 -11.84 -3.86 0.80
N LEU A 194 -11.96 -3.23 -0.39
CA LEU A 194 -11.73 -1.79 -0.52
C LEU A 194 -12.74 -1.01 0.33
N MET A 195 -14.04 -1.33 0.23
CA MET A 195 -15.08 -0.63 0.98
C MET A 195 -14.95 -0.87 2.49
N GLU A 196 -14.60 -2.09 2.89
CA GLU A 196 -14.38 -2.46 4.29
C GLU A 196 -13.22 -1.67 4.89
N THR A 197 -12.06 -1.70 4.23
CA THR A 197 -10.85 -1.04 4.72
C THR A 197 -10.93 0.48 4.64
N ALA A 198 -11.54 1.04 3.59
CA ALA A 198 -11.76 2.48 3.47
C ALA A 198 -12.70 2.99 4.57
N ASN A 199 -13.75 2.23 4.91
CA ASN A 199 -14.62 2.56 6.02
C ASN A 199 -13.88 2.54 7.37
N MET A 200 -13.06 1.51 7.62
CA MET A 200 -12.21 1.45 8.82
C MET A 200 -11.23 2.62 8.86
N ALA A 201 -10.59 2.92 7.75
CA ALA A 201 -9.64 4.03 7.64
C ALA A 201 -10.29 5.38 7.94
N ALA A 202 -11.51 5.60 7.46
CA ALA A 202 -12.27 6.82 7.71
C ALA A 202 -12.70 6.93 9.19
N ILE A 203 -13.28 5.87 9.76
CA ILE A 203 -13.76 5.86 11.16
C ILE A 203 -12.58 6.05 12.13
N TRP A 204 -11.46 5.41 11.86
CA TRP A 204 -10.27 5.49 12.69
C TRP A 204 -9.33 6.63 12.32
N ASN A 205 -9.66 7.43 11.29
CA ASN A 205 -8.83 8.54 10.79
C ASN A 205 -7.37 8.10 10.59
N LEU A 206 -7.18 7.07 9.76
CA LEU A 206 -5.86 6.48 9.51
C LEU A 206 -5.10 7.24 8.42
N PRO A 207 -3.76 7.35 8.52
CA PRO A 207 -2.91 7.96 7.50
C PRO A 207 -2.67 7.00 6.33
N VAL A 208 -3.71 6.65 5.58
CA VAL A 208 -3.64 5.78 4.40
C VAL A 208 -4.17 6.50 3.17
N ILE A 209 -3.51 6.28 2.04
CA ILE A 209 -3.90 6.76 0.71
C ILE A 209 -4.14 5.55 -0.17
N TYR A 210 -5.34 5.40 -0.68
CA TYR A 210 -5.69 4.42 -1.71
C TYR A 210 -5.60 5.09 -3.08
N LEU A 211 -4.77 4.53 -3.98
CA LEU A 211 -4.41 5.15 -5.26
C LEU A 211 -4.47 4.15 -6.41
#